data_42f73e12e1606351b64f9e448f09c6a7
#
_entry.id   42f73e12e1606351b64f9e448f09c6a7
#
_cell.length_a   1.000
_cell.length_b   1.000
_cell.length_c   1.000
_cell.angle_alpha   90.00
_cell.angle_beta   90.00
_cell.angle_gamma   90.00
#
_symmetry.space_group_name_H-M   'P 1'
#
loop_
_entity.id
_entity.type
_entity.pdbx_description
1 polymer ?
#
loop_
_entity_poly.entity_id
_entity_poly.type
_entity_poly.pdbx_seq_one_letter_code
_entity_poly.pdbx_strand_id
1 'polypeptide(L)'
;VHRGPDWIEVSAGNLHGVDLDLNHMPDAAMTVAVTALFAQGKTTIRNLYNLRVKESDRLTAMATELRKLGANVVEGQDYLEIDPPKEVLGAAIDTYNDHRMAMSFALAAMGPNGVTINNPACVSKTFPDYFEKLTAITHH
;
A
#
# COMPACT_ATOMS: atom_id res chain seq x y z
N VAL A 1 19.83 0.86 -2.99
CA VAL A 1 19.70 0.91 -1.52
C VAL A 1 21.05 0.60 -0.89
N HIS A 2 21.53 1.49 -0.04
CA HIS A 2 22.72 1.30 0.76
C HIS A 2 22.34 1.25 2.24
N ARG A 3 23.11 0.53 3.03
CA ARG A 3 22.84 0.42 4.47
C ARG A 3 24.14 0.37 5.25
N GLY A 4 24.12 0.96 6.43
CA GLY A 4 25.14 0.86 7.45
C GLY A 4 24.59 0.27 8.75
N PRO A 5 25.36 0.33 9.85
CA PRO A 5 24.96 -0.26 11.12
C PRO A 5 23.63 0.32 11.66
N ASP A 6 23.39 1.61 11.43
CA ASP A 6 22.28 2.37 12.01
C ASP A 6 21.57 3.31 11.00
N TRP A 7 21.82 3.13 9.70
CA TRP A 7 21.19 3.92 8.65
C TRP A 7 20.88 3.10 7.40
N ILE A 8 19.88 3.56 6.64
CA ILE A 8 19.53 3.07 5.32
C ILE A 8 19.38 4.26 4.39
N GLU A 9 20.02 4.19 3.22
CA GLU A 9 19.88 5.16 2.14
C GLU A 9 19.14 4.53 0.97
N VAL A 10 18.11 5.21 0.51
CA VAL A 10 17.31 4.80 -0.65
C VAL A 10 17.33 5.92 -1.68
N SER A 11 17.75 5.60 -2.89
CA SER A 11 17.69 6.51 -4.03
C SER A 11 16.51 6.16 -4.92
N ALA A 12 15.97 7.13 -5.62
CA ALA A 12 14.92 6.92 -6.61
C ALA A 12 15.40 5.96 -7.70
N GLY A 13 14.49 5.16 -8.21
CA GLY A 13 14.77 4.18 -9.27
C GLY A 13 13.49 3.64 -9.87
N ASN A 14 13.62 2.83 -10.91
CA ASN A 14 12.48 2.17 -11.53
C ASN A 14 12.06 0.98 -10.68
N LEU A 15 10.79 0.92 -10.34
CA LEU A 15 10.21 -0.20 -9.64
C LEU A 15 9.79 -1.28 -10.63
N HIS A 16 10.03 -2.52 -10.29
CA HIS A 16 9.63 -3.68 -11.07
C HIS A 16 8.69 -4.57 -10.26
N GLY A 17 7.78 -5.25 -10.96
CA GLY A 17 6.94 -6.28 -10.35
C GLY A 17 7.78 -7.38 -9.71
N VAL A 18 7.31 -7.90 -8.59
CA VAL A 18 7.99 -8.92 -7.79
C VAL A 18 7.03 -10.03 -7.38
N ASP A 19 7.55 -11.18 -7.05
CA ASP A 19 6.83 -12.29 -6.45
C ASP A 19 7.40 -12.54 -5.05
N LEU A 20 6.61 -12.24 -4.02
CA LEU A 20 7.05 -12.26 -2.63
C LEU A 20 6.14 -13.12 -1.76
N ASP A 21 6.75 -13.90 -0.88
CA ASP A 21 6.09 -14.52 0.26
C ASP A 21 6.27 -13.59 1.47
N LEU A 22 5.19 -13.00 1.96
CA LEU A 22 5.23 -12.07 3.10
C LEU A 22 4.53 -12.65 4.35
N ASN A 23 4.44 -13.98 4.47
CA ASN A 23 3.86 -14.60 5.65
C ASN A 23 4.53 -14.16 6.96
N HIS A 24 5.85 -14.00 6.94
CA HIS A 24 6.65 -13.55 8.09
C HIS A 24 6.61 -12.03 8.32
N MET A 25 6.09 -11.26 7.36
CA MET A 25 5.93 -9.80 7.46
C MET A 25 4.57 -9.36 6.89
N PRO A 26 3.47 -9.90 7.38
CA PRO A 26 2.15 -9.68 6.75
C PRO A 26 1.73 -8.22 6.77
N ASP A 27 2.11 -7.47 7.79
CA ASP A 27 1.76 -6.05 7.89
C ASP A 27 2.46 -5.17 6.85
N ALA A 28 3.59 -5.62 6.30
CA ALA A 28 4.28 -4.94 5.20
C ALA A 28 3.60 -5.17 3.83
N ALA A 29 2.77 -6.20 3.70
CA ALA A 29 2.12 -6.55 2.45
C ALA A 29 1.28 -5.41 1.89
N MET A 30 0.65 -4.61 2.74
CA MET A 30 -0.19 -3.49 2.31
C MET A 30 0.65 -2.38 1.66
N THR A 31 1.78 -2.06 2.25
CA THR A 31 2.72 -1.08 1.67
C THR A 31 3.28 -1.57 0.34
N VAL A 32 3.66 -2.85 0.26
CA VAL A 32 4.13 -3.47 -0.99
C VAL A 32 3.05 -3.44 -2.06
N ALA A 33 1.80 -3.75 -1.70
CA ALA A 33 0.68 -3.75 -2.63
C ALA A 33 0.41 -2.37 -3.22
N VAL A 34 0.43 -1.32 -2.42
CA VAL A 34 0.26 0.06 -2.92
C VAL A 34 1.47 0.49 -3.76
N THR A 35 2.67 0.15 -3.34
CA THR A 35 3.90 0.44 -4.11
C THR A 35 3.87 -0.24 -5.48
N ALA A 36 3.23 -1.40 -5.59
CA ALA A 36 3.07 -2.13 -6.86
C ALA A 36 2.30 -1.33 -7.92
N LEU A 37 1.49 -0.35 -7.54
CA LEU A 37 0.82 0.56 -8.48
C LEU A 37 1.79 1.34 -9.38
N PHE A 38 3.02 1.53 -8.91
CA PHE A 38 4.06 2.30 -9.59
C PHE A 38 5.13 1.42 -10.23
N ALA A 39 4.98 0.09 -10.16
CA ALA A 39 5.93 -0.84 -10.70
C ALA A 39 5.71 -1.09 -12.20
N GLN A 40 6.75 -1.55 -12.87
CA GLN A 40 6.68 -2.12 -14.20
C GLN A 40 6.45 -3.62 -14.07
N GLY A 41 5.31 -4.10 -14.56
CA GLY A 41 4.95 -5.52 -14.48
C GLY A 41 4.18 -5.89 -13.21
N LYS A 42 3.71 -7.12 -13.21
CA LYS A 42 2.83 -7.67 -12.17
C LYS A 42 3.59 -7.94 -10.88
N THR A 43 2.96 -7.65 -9.76
CA THR A 43 3.43 -8.06 -8.42
C THR A 43 2.49 -9.12 -7.86
N THR A 44 3.06 -10.19 -7.32
CA THR A 44 2.34 -11.24 -6.61
C THR A 44 2.81 -11.28 -5.16
N ILE A 45 1.88 -11.27 -4.22
CA ILE A 45 2.17 -11.35 -2.78
C ILE A 45 1.45 -12.57 -2.23
N ARG A 46 2.20 -13.51 -1.64
CA ARG A 46 1.72 -14.84 -1.25
C ARG A 46 1.67 -15.04 0.25
N ASN A 47 0.94 -16.08 0.67
CA ASN A 47 0.85 -16.55 2.05
C ASN A 47 0.29 -15.49 3.00
N LEU A 48 -0.78 -14.82 2.58
CA LEU A 48 -1.41 -13.71 3.30
C LEU A 48 -2.70 -14.11 4.03
N TYR A 49 -2.95 -15.38 4.25
CA TYR A 49 -4.21 -15.84 4.85
C TYR A 49 -4.51 -15.19 6.21
N ASN A 50 -3.48 -14.88 6.98
CA ASN A 50 -3.60 -14.24 8.29
C ASN A 50 -4.10 -12.78 8.22
N LEU A 51 -4.03 -12.14 7.07
CA LEU A 51 -4.57 -10.78 6.87
C LEU A 51 -6.10 -10.74 6.83
N ARG A 52 -6.75 -11.89 6.63
CA ARG A 52 -8.22 -11.97 6.62
C ARG A 52 -8.85 -11.81 8.00
N VAL A 53 -8.08 -11.98 9.05
CA VAL A 53 -8.54 -11.95 10.45
C VAL A 53 -7.88 -10.83 11.27
N LYS A 54 -7.48 -9.75 10.62
CA LYS A 54 -6.92 -8.56 11.27
C LYS A 54 -8.03 -7.54 11.61
N GLU A 55 -7.69 -6.27 11.76
CA GLU A 55 -8.63 -5.19 12.03
C GLU A 55 -9.75 -5.10 10.99
N SER A 56 -9.45 -5.52 9.77
CA SER A 56 -10.37 -5.73 8.65
C SER A 56 -9.99 -7.02 7.94
N ASP A 57 -10.81 -7.49 6.98
CA ASP A 57 -10.31 -8.43 5.97
C ASP A 57 -9.42 -7.64 4.99
N ARG A 58 -8.14 -7.57 5.31
CA ARG A 58 -7.17 -6.75 4.60
C ARG A 58 -6.95 -7.19 3.16
N LEU A 59 -7.11 -8.48 2.83
CA LEU A 59 -7.02 -8.92 1.44
C LEU A 59 -8.14 -8.33 0.60
N THR A 60 -9.38 -8.50 1.02
CA THR A 60 -10.54 -7.96 0.32
C THR A 60 -10.49 -6.43 0.27
N ALA A 61 -10.13 -5.79 1.37
CA ALA A 61 -9.99 -4.34 1.44
C ALA A 61 -8.93 -3.84 0.44
N MET A 62 -7.74 -4.43 0.44
CA MET A 62 -6.68 -4.06 -0.52
C MET A 62 -7.11 -4.25 -1.97
N ALA A 63 -7.69 -5.40 -2.30
CA ALA A 63 -8.15 -5.68 -3.67
C ALA A 63 -9.19 -4.65 -4.13
N THR A 64 -10.15 -4.33 -3.27
CA THR A 64 -11.20 -3.36 -3.56
C THR A 64 -10.62 -1.96 -3.82
N GLU A 65 -9.76 -1.48 -2.94
CA GLU A 65 -9.23 -0.13 -3.03
C GLU A 65 -8.18 0.02 -4.14
N LEU A 66 -7.37 -1.00 -4.39
CA LEU A 66 -6.43 -1.00 -5.52
C LEU A 66 -7.16 -0.93 -6.87
N ARG A 67 -8.30 -1.59 -7.00
CA ARG A 67 -9.13 -1.52 -8.21
C ARG A 67 -9.68 -0.12 -8.46
N LYS A 68 -10.04 0.62 -7.42
CA LYS A 68 -10.46 2.02 -7.55
C LYS A 68 -9.34 2.89 -8.16
N LEU A 69 -8.09 2.55 -7.87
CA LEU A 69 -6.90 3.26 -8.37
C LEU A 69 -6.49 2.81 -9.78
N GLY A 70 -7.24 1.89 -10.39
CA GLY A 70 -7.07 1.46 -11.77
C GLY A 70 -6.30 0.16 -11.96
N ALA A 71 -5.84 -0.48 -10.88
CA ALA A 71 -5.14 -1.76 -10.99
C ALA A 71 -6.08 -2.91 -11.34
N ASN A 72 -5.57 -3.88 -12.13
CA ASN A 72 -6.20 -5.19 -12.24
C ASN A 72 -5.69 -6.07 -11.10
N VAL A 73 -6.60 -6.54 -10.26
CA VAL A 73 -6.25 -7.30 -9.07
C VAL A 73 -6.96 -8.64 -9.09
N VAL A 74 -6.18 -9.72 -8.94
CA VAL A 74 -6.70 -11.03 -8.62
C VAL A 74 -6.57 -11.24 -7.11
N GLU A 75 -7.69 -11.42 -6.45
CA GLU A 75 -7.75 -11.77 -5.04
C GLU A 75 -7.90 -13.28 -4.93
N GLY A 76 -6.84 -13.96 -4.48
CA GLY A 76 -6.91 -15.37 -4.12
C GLY A 76 -7.32 -15.55 -2.66
N GLN A 77 -7.37 -16.80 -2.21
CA GLN A 77 -7.71 -17.10 -0.82
C GLN A 77 -6.67 -16.53 0.15
N ASP A 78 -5.39 -16.59 -0.22
CA ASP A 78 -4.25 -16.19 0.60
C ASP A 78 -3.19 -15.38 -0.17
N TYR A 79 -3.56 -14.83 -1.34
CA TYR A 79 -2.62 -14.05 -2.17
C TYR A 79 -3.32 -12.94 -2.93
N LEU A 80 -2.52 -11.98 -3.39
CA LEU A 80 -2.90 -10.94 -4.33
C LEU A 80 -1.97 -10.94 -5.54
N GLU A 81 -2.53 -10.84 -6.74
CA GLU A 81 -1.79 -10.44 -7.93
C GLU A 81 -2.23 -9.04 -8.34
N ILE A 82 -1.28 -8.15 -8.51
CA ILE A 82 -1.54 -6.74 -8.81
C ILE A 82 -0.85 -6.40 -10.14
N ASP A 83 -1.67 -6.13 -11.13
CA ASP A 83 -1.22 -5.64 -12.42
C ASP A 83 -1.44 -4.12 -12.45
N PRO A 84 -0.36 -3.31 -12.45
CA PRO A 84 -0.49 -1.87 -12.26
C PRO A 84 -1.19 -1.20 -13.46
N PRO A 85 -1.89 -0.08 -13.24
CA PRO A 85 -2.42 0.72 -14.32
C PRO A 85 -1.28 1.46 -15.05
N LYS A 86 -1.55 1.95 -16.25
CA LYS A 86 -0.64 2.88 -16.95
C LYS A 86 -0.43 4.16 -16.16
N GLU A 87 -1.49 4.63 -15.52
CA GLU A 87 -1.50 5.79 -14.66
C GLU A 87 -2.42 5.52 -13.46
N VAL A 88 -1.95 5.81 -12.27
CA VAL A 88 -2.75 5.66 -11.05
C VAL A 88 -3.88 6.68 -11.06
N LEU A 89 -5.11 6.19 -10.95
CA LEU A 89 -6.31 7.02 -10.95
C LEU A 89 -6.49 7.69 -9.57
N GLY A 90 -7.12 8.87 -9.56
CA GLY A 90 -7.62 9.48 -8.34
C GLY A 90 -8.84 8.72 -7.81
N ALA A 91 -8.90 8.52 -6.51
CA ALA A 91 -10.03 7.86 -5.87
C ALA A 91 -10.21 8.27 -4.41
N ALA A 92 -11.42 8.05 -3.88
CA ALA A 92 -11.69 8.11 -2.46
C ALA A 92 -11.52 6.69 -1.87
N ILE A 93 -10.57 6.56 -0.97
CA ILE A 93 -10.17 5.29 -0.38
C ILE A 93 -10.90 5.10 0.96
N ASP A 94 -11.61 4.00 1.08
CA ASP A 94 -12.19 3.58 2.35
C ASP A 94 -11.11 2.86 3.18
N THR A 95 -11.07 3.17 4.46
CA THR A 95 -10.02 2.68 5.35
C THR A 95 -10.46 1.55 6.25
N TYR A 96 -11.77 1.22 6.27
CA TYR A 96 -12.32 0.11 7.06
C TYR A 96 -11.99 0.23 8.56
N ASN A 97 -11.82 1.47 9.03
CA ASN A 97 -11.32 1.76 10.37
C ASN A 97 -10.00 1.05 10.71
N ASP A 98 -9.17 0.85 9.70
CA ASP A 98 -7.87 0.17 9.78
C ASP A 98 -6.75 1.17 9.49
N HIS A 99 -5.94 1.43 10.53
CA HIS A 99 -4.84 2.39 10.46
C HIS A 99 -3.82 2.06 9.35
N ARG A 100 -3.58 0.77 9.08
CA ARG A 100 -2.64 0.35 8.02
C ARG A 100 -3.20 0.59 6.63
N MET A 101 -4.52 0.43 6.44
CA MET A 101 -5.17 0.83 5.19
C MET A 101 -4.96 2.32 4.91
N ALA A 102 -5.25 3.16 5.90
CA ALA A 102 -5.09 4.62 5.75
C ALA A 102 -3.65 5.01 5.42
N MET A 103 -2.68 4.48 6.17
CA MET A 103 -1.27 4.83 5.99
C MET A 103 -0.70 4.31 4.67
N SER A 104 -1.01 3.07 4.28
CA SER A 104 -0.49 2.48 3.05
C SER A 104 -1.08 3.15 1.81
N PHE A 105 -2.40 3.35 1.77
CA PHE A 105 -3.04 3.94 0.60
C PHE A 105 -2.76 5.44 0.45
N ALA A 106 -2.37 6.14 1.51
CA ALA A 106 -1.89 7.52 1.39
C ALA A 106 -0.68 7.65 0.47
N LEU A 107 0.12 6.59 0.32
CA LEU A 107 1.27 6.58 -0.59
C LEU A 107 0.85 6.66 -2.07
N ALA A 108 -0.38 6.30 -2.41
CA ALA A 108 -0.88 6.46 -3.78
C ALA A 108 -0.98 7.94 -4.21
N ALA A 109 -0.94 8.88 -3.24
CA ALA A 109 -0.85 10.31 -3.53
C ALA A 109 0.45 10.72 -4.22
N MET A 110 1.46 9.86 -4.27
CA MET A 110 2.67 10.08 -5.08
C MET A 110 2.41 10.03 -6.57
N GLY A 111 1.27 9.51 -6.99
CA GLY A 111 0.80 9.53 -8.37
C GLY A 111 0.23 10.90 -8.76
N PRO A 112 -0.07 11.09 -10.06
CA PRO A 112 -0.44 12.41 -10.61
C PRO A 112 -1.83 12.90 -10.18
N ASN A 113 -2.72 12.00 -9.78
CA ASN A 113 -4.13 12.33 -9.55
C ASN A 113 -4.52 12.44 -8.07
N GLY A 114 -3.59 12.18 -7.15
CA GLY A 114 -3.85 12.22 -5.72
C GLY A 114 -4.86 11.18 -5.24
N VAL A 115 -5.12 11.17 -3.95
CA VAL A 115 -6.16 10.32 -3.33
C VAL A 115 -6.84 11.07 -2.18
N THR A 116 -8.09 10.70 -1.92
CA THR A 116 -8.80 11.11 -0.70
C THR A 116 -8.84 9.92 0.25
N ILE A 117 -8.44 10.11 1.49
CA ILE A 117 -8.50 9.07 2.52
C ILE A 117 -9.71 9.33 3.41
N ASN A 118 -10.67 8.41 3.39
CA ASN A 118 -11.83 8.47 4.26
C ASN A 118 -11.48 7.99 5.67
N ASN A 119 -12.03 8.64 6.68
CA ASN A 119 -11.75 8.35 8.09
C ASN A 119 -10.23 8.32 8.41
N PRO A 120 -9.48 9.40 8.13
CA PRO A 120 -8.04 9.44 8.38
C PRO A 120 -7.69 9.34 9.87
N ALA A 121 -8.63 9.65 10.76
CA ALA A 121 -8.44 9.57 12.20
C ALA A 121 -8.13 8.14 12.71
N CYS A 122 -8.41 7.10 11.93
CA CYS A 122 -8.11 5.72 12.31
C CYS A 122 -6.61 5.45 12.50
N VAL A 123 -5.73 6.32 12.00
CA VAL A 123 -4.27 6.22 12.23
C VAL A 123 -3.88 6.50 13.69
N SER A 124 -4.77 7.12 14.46
CA SER A 124 -4.48 7.47 15.86
C SER A 124 -4.15 6.26 16.74
N LYS A 125 -4.51 5.06 16.31
CA LYS A 125 -4.18 3.81 16.99
C LYS A 125 -2.67 3.59 17.14
N THR A 126 -1.88 3.96 16.14
CA THR A 126 -0.43 3.68 16.10
C THR A 126 0.42 4.87 15.72
N PHE A 127 -0.10 5.82 14.97
CA PHE A 127 0.66 6.97 14.47
C PHE A 127 -0.25 8.21 14.33
N PRO A 128 -0.62 8.88 15.44
CA PRO A 128 -1.61 9.95 15.43
C PRO A 128 -1.31 11.13 14.50
N ASP A 129 -0.04 11.48 14.35
CA ASP A 129 0.44 12.58 13.51
C ASP A 129 0.96 12.14 12.13
N TYR A 130 0.53 10.95 11.67
CA TYR A 130 1.00 10.37 10.40
C TYR A 130 0.85 11.31 9.21
N PHE A 131 -0.36 11.86 9.00
CA PHE A 131 -0.61 12.72 7.84
C PHE A 131 0.14 14.05 7.90
N GLU A 132 0.32 14.59 9.10
CA GLU A 132 1.17 15.77 9.31
C GLU A 132 2.62 15.48 8.91
N LYS A 133 3.17 14.36 9.36
CA LYS A 133 4.54 13.95 9.02
C LYS A 133 4.69 13.65 7.53
N LEU A 134 3.72 12.93 6.94
CA LEU A 134 3.76 12.63 5.51
C LEU A 134 3.75 13.92 4.69
N THR A 135 2.89 14.88 5.02
CA THR A 135 2.83 16.19 4.36
C THR A 135 4.16 16.92 4.48
N ALA A 136 4.77 16.92 5.66
CA ALA A 136 6.04 17.60 5.89
C ALA A 136 7.19 17.09 5.01
N ILE A 137 7.25 15.78 4.76
CA ILE A 137 8.31 15.17 3.94
C ILE A 137 8.03 15.17 2.44
N THR A 138 6.78 15.40 2.04
CA THR A 138 6.36 15.38 0.63
C THR A 138 6.12 16.78 0.05
N HIS A 139 6.06 17.79 0.89
CA HIS A 139 5.95 19.19 0.47
C HIS A 139 7.32 19.77 0.11
N HIS A 140 7.42 20.21 -1.11
CA HIS A 140 8.61 20.90 -1.61
C HIS A 140 8.27 22.30 -2.09
#